data_3c9227734a50c237e7bd87733957110a
#
_entry.id   3c9227734a50c237e7bd87733957110a
#
_cell.length_a   1.000
_cell.length_b   1.000
_cell.length_c   1.000
_cell.angle_alpha   90.00
_cell.angle_beta   90.00
_cell.angle_gamma   90.00
#
_symmetry.space_group_name_H-M   'P 1'
#
loop_
_entity.id
_entity.type
_entity.pdbx_description
1 polymer ?
#
loop_
_entity_poly.entity_id
_entity_poly.type
_entity_poly.pdbx_seq_one_letter_code
_entity_poly.pdbx_strand_id
1 'polypeptide(L)'
;MERYNPLKIEQKWQKIWAEQETYKAEENSTKPKKYLAEMFPYPSGAGLHVGHVRNFSIVDALARFYSQNGYNVLRPFGYDTFGLPAEN
;
A
#
# COMPACT_ATOMS: atom_id res chain seq x y z
N MET A 1 4.01 8.62 32.13
CA MET A 1 3.62 7.76 30.99
C MET A 1 3.42 8.63 29.76
N GLU A 2 4.11 8.32 28.69
CA GLU A 2 3.95 9.06 27.44
C GLU A 2 2.61 8.74 26.82
N ARG A 3 1.98 9.77 26.27
CA ARG A 3 0.74 9.57 25.51
C ARG A 3 1.07 9.06 24.12
N TYR A 4 0.18 8.25 23.57
CA TYR A 4 0.26 7.82 22.18
C TYR A 4 0.21 9.05 21.25
N ASN A 5 1.23 9.18 20.42
CA ASN A 5 1.30 10.24 19.43
C ASN A 5 1.35 9.62 18.02
N PRO A 6 0.21 9.56 17.32
CA PRO A 6 0.17 8.87 16.02
C PRO A 6 1.08 9.49 14.98
N LEU A 7 1.19 10.81 14.90
CA LEU A 7 2.05 11.45 13.91
C LEU A 7 3.51 11.03 14.05
N LYS A 8 4.00 11.02 15.29
CA LYS A 8 5.39 10.66 15.57
C LYS A 8 5.66 9.18 15.28
N ILE A 9 4.73 8.32 15.68
CA ILE A 9 4.86 6.87 15.47
C ILE A 9 4.75 6.53 13.99
N GLU A 10 3.82 7.14 13.28
CA GLU A 10 3.64 6.91 11.84
C GLU A 10 4.88 7.30 11.05
N GLN A 11 5.46 8.46 11.33
CA GLN A 11 6.69 8.92 10.66
C GLN A 11 7.86 7.96 10.92
N LYS A 12 7.99 7.50 12.16
CA LYS A 12 9.03 6.55 12.54
C LYS A 12 8.92 5.25 11.73
N TRP A 13 7.74 4.66 11.66
CA TRP A 13 7.56 3.38 10.97
C TRP A 13 7.62 3.52 9.47
N GLN A 14 7.11 4.61 8.89
CA GLN A 14 7.26 4.86 7.46
C GLN A 14 8.73 4.93 7.05
N LYS A 15 9.55 5.59 7.86
CA LYS A 15 11.00 5.67 7.61
C LYS A 15 11.65 4.29 7.69
N ILE A 16 11.34 3.51 8.71
CA ILE A 16 11.88 2.16 8.90
C ILE A 16 11.49 1.26 7.73
N TRP A 17 10.22 1.29 7.32
CA TRP A 17 9.74 0.48 6.20
C TRP A 17 10.43 0.85 4.88
N ALA A 18 10.65 2.14 4.65
CA ALA A 18 11.35 2.59 3.45
C ALA A 18 12.82 2.16 3.45
N GLU A 19 13.51 2.31 4.57
CA GLU A 19 14.93 1.95 4.69
C GLU A 19 15.15 0.44 4.57
N GLN A 20 14.27 -0.37 5.13
CA GLN A 20 14.39 -1.83 5.12
C GLN A 20 13.69 -2.48 3.93
N GLU A 21 12.99 -1.70 3.11
CA GLU A 21 12.18 -2.23 2.00
C GLU A 21 11.24 -3.35 2.47
N THR A 22 10.59 -3.13 3.61
CA THR A 22 9.83 -4.16 4.34
C THR A 22 8.76 -4.83 3.50
N TYR A 23 8.10 -4.09 2.63
CA TYR A 23 6.99 -4.59 1.81
C TYR A 23 7.35 -4.82 0.35
N LYS A 24 8.63 -4.84 0.03
CA LYS A 24 9.08 -5.12 -1.33
C LYS A 24 8.93 -6.60 -1.66
N ALA A 25 8.31 -6.91 -2.79
CA ALA A 25 8.23 -8.28 -3.28
C ALA A 25 9.58 -8.71 -3.86
N GLU A 26 9.94 -9.98 -3.64
CA GLU A 26 11.18 -10.56 -4.13
C GLU A 26 10.90 -11.54 -5.26
N GLU A 27 11.65 -11.44 -6.37
CA GLU A 27 11.43 -12.28 -7.53
C GLU A 27 11.83 -13.75 -7.30
N ASN A 28 12.90 -13.98 -6.56
CA ASN A 28 13.48 -15.32 -6.35
C ASN A 28 13.28 -15.84 -4.93
N SER A 29 12.21 -15.42 -4.26
CA SER A 29 11.91 -15.87 -2.92
C SER A 29 11.42 -17.31 -2.89
N THR A 30 11.81 -18.05 -1.84
CA THR A 30 11.31 -19.40 -1.58
C THR A 30 9.95 -19.40 -0.87
N LYS A 31 9.49 -18.23 -0.43
CA LYS A 31 8.21 -18.08 0.25
C LYS A 31 7.04 -18.25 -0.72
N PRO A 32 5.89 -18.76 -0.24
CA PRO A 32 4.69 -18.80 -1.08
C PRO A 32 4.35 -17.41 -1.60
N LYS A 33 3.93 -17.35 -2.85
CA LYS A 33 3.60 -16.09 -3.50
C LYS A 33 2.14 -15.74 -3.30
N LYS A 34 1.86 -14.46 -3.11
CA LYS A 34 0.50 -13.93 -3.07
C LYS A 34 0.43 -12.67 -3.90
N TYR A 35 -0.45 -12.66 -4.87
CA TYR A 35 -0.71 -11.49 -5.72
C TYR A 35 -2.02 -10.86 -5.26
N LEU A 36 -1.96 -9.58 -4.89
CA LEU A 36 -3.13 -8.81 -4.48
C LEU A 36 -3.33 -7.67 -5.46
N ALA A 37 -4.46 -7.67 -6.14
CA ALA A 37 -4.82 -6.65 -7.11
C ALA A 37 -5.94 -5.77 -6.59
N GLU A 38 -5.87 -4.49 -6.91
CA GLU A 38 -6.89 -3.52 -6.61
C GLU A 38 -6.97 -2.54 -7.76
N MET A 39 -8.07 -1.79 -7.83
CA MET A 39 -8.21 -0.78 -8.88
C MET A 39 -7.25 0.38 -8.62
N PHE A 40 -6.52 0.77 -9.65
CA PHE A 40 -5.65 1.93 -9.56
C PHE A 40 -6.48 3.21 -9.51
N PRO A 41 -6.08 4.19 -8.69
CA PRO A 41 -6.78 5.48 -8.67
C PRO A 41 -6.48 6.26 -9.95
N TYR A 42 -7.46 7.00 -10.42
CA TYR A 42 -7.22 7.98 -11.49
C TYR A 42 -6.75 9.30 -10.86
N PRO A 43 -5.76 9.97 -11.46
CA PRO A 43 -5.34 11.28 -10.95
C PRO A 43 -6.40 12.33 -11.28
N SER A 44 -6.95 12.95 -10.26
CA SER A 44 -7.86 14.08 -10.41
C SER A 44 -7.35 15.26 -9.59
N GLY A 45 -7.82 16.44 -9.89
CA GLY A 45 -7.32 17.65 -9.24
C GLY A 45 -7.49 17.67 -7.73
N ALA A 46 -8.47 16.94 -7.20
CA ALA A 46 -8.75 16.90 -5.77
C ALA A 46 -8.01 15.79 -5.02
N GLY A 47 -7.26 14.94 -5.71
CA GLY A 47 -6.57 13.82 -5.09
C GLY A 47 -7.47 12.63 -4.89
N LEU A 48 -7.16 11.81 -3.89
CA LEU A 48 -7.91 10.59 -3.60
C LEU A 48 -9.17 10.89 -2.79
N HIS A 49 -10.21 10.09 -3.00
CA HIS A 49 -11.47 10.24 -2.27
C HIS A 49 -11.72 9.07 -1.30
N VAL A 50 -12.83 9.13 -0.55
CA VAL A 50 -13.18 8.13 0.47
C VAL A 50 -13.27 6.71 -0.10
N GLY A 51 -13.76 6.57 -1.34
CA GLY A 51 -13.80 5.27 -2.00
C GLY A 51 -12.43 4.64 -2.19
N HIS A 52 -11.42 5.44 -2.50
CA HIS A 52 -10.04 4.99 -2.59
C HIS A 52 -9.53 4.51 -1.22
N VAL A 53 -9.82 5.25 -0.16
CA VAL A 53 -9.44 4.86 1.20
C VAL A 53 -10.03 3.50 1.55
N ARG A 54 -11.31 3.28 1.25
CA ARG A 54 -11.98 2.01 1.50
C ARG A 54 -11.28 0.85 0.79
N ASN A 55 -11.06 0.99 -0.51
CA ASN A 55 -10.47 -0.08 -1.31
C ASN A 55 -9.03 -0.36 -0.90
N PHE A 56 -8.23 0.69 -0.73
CA PHE A 56 -6.82 0.54 -0.39
C PHE A 56 -6.62 0.02 1.02
N SER A 57 -7.46 0.41 1.97
CA SER A 57 -7.35 -0.07 3.35
C SER A 57 -7.62 -1.57 3.45
N ILE A 58 -8.60 -2.08 2.72
CA ILE A 58 -8.91 -3.52 2.71
C ILE A 58 -7.75 -4.31 2.13
N VAL A 59 -7.23 -3.91 0.98
CA VAL A 59 -6.11 -4.61 0.33
C VAL A 59 -4.85 -4.46 1.14
N ASP A 60 -4.62 -3.30 1.75
CA ASP A 60 -3.46 -3.07 2.61
C ASP A 60 -3.48 -4.00 3.84
N ALA A 61 -4.63 -4.17 4.47
CA ALA A 61 -4.78 -5.08 5.59
C ALA A 61 -4.47 -6.53 5.18
N LEU A 62 -4.95 -6.96 4.01
CA LEU A 62 -4.66 -8.30 3.48
C LEU A 62 -3.18 -8.46 3.15
N ALA A 63 -2.56 -7.45 2.55
CA ALA A 63 -1.14 -7.49 2.21
C ALA A 63 -0.28 -7.65 3.46
N ARG A 64 -0.59 -6.90 4.52
CA ARG A 64 0.13 -6.99 5.79
C ARG A 64 -0.09 -8.35 6.46
N PHE A 65 -1.31 -8.86 6.42
CA PHE A 65 -1.64 -10.17 6.97
C PHE A 65 -0.82 -11.27 6.30
N TYR A 66 -0.82 -11.32 4.97
CA TYR A 66 -0.06 -12.34 4.25
C TYR A 66 1.45 -12.17 4.43
N SER A 67 1.95 -10.94 4.43
CA SER A 67 3.36 -10.65 4.64
C SER A 67 3.83 -11.15 6.01
N GLN A 68 3.02 -10.91 7.06
CA GLN A 68 3.34 -11.35 8.40
C GLN A 68 3.24 -12.87 8.58
N ASN A 69 2.55 -13.54 7.70
CA ASN A 69 2.39 -14.99 7.73
C ASN A 69 3.32 -15.71 6.75
N GLY A 70 4.38 -15.06 6.32
CA GLY A 70 5.45 -15.69 5.57
C GLY A 70 5.26 -15.73 4.06
N TYR A 71 4.30 -14.99 3.51
CA TYR A 71 4.10 -14.90 2.06
C TYR A 71 4.97 -13.81 1.45
N ASN A 72 5.39 -14.04 0.21
CA ASN A 72 5.99 -13.00 -0.63
C ASN A 72 4.86 -12.32 -1.39
N VAL A 73 4.50 -11.11 -0.95
CA VAL A 73 3.32 -10.41 -1.45
C VAL A 73 3.70 -9.43 -2.55
N LEU A 74 3.05 -9.56 -3.70
CA LEU A 74 3.11 -8.57 -4.77
C LEU A 74 1.80 -7.78 -4.77
N ARG A 75 1.92 -6.50 -4.49
CA ARG A 75 0.81 -5.55 -4.53
C ARG A 75 1.22 -4.37 -5.39
N PRO A 76 0.98 -4.44 -6.70
CA PRO A 76 1.38 -3.35 -7.59
C PRO A 76 0.55 -2.10 -7.34
N PHE A 77 1.16 -0.94 -7.48
CA PHE A 77 0.50 0.35 -7.36
C PHE A 77 0.84 1.22 -8.57
N GLY A 78 -0.12 1.99 -9.00
CA GLY A 78 0.05 2.93 -10.09
C GLY A 78 -1.17 3.83 -10.20
N TYR A 79 -1.23 4.60 -11.26
CA TYR A 79 -2.37 5.46 -11.55
C TYR A 79 -3.01 5.06 -12.86
N ASP A 80 -4.35 5.14 -12.89
CA ASP A 80 -5.12 5.04 -14.13
C ASP A 80 -5.06 6.42 -14.79
N THR A 81 -4.18 6.56 -15.77
CA THR A 81 -3.88 7.86 -16.37
C THR A 81 -4.68 8.17 -17.63
N PHE A 82 -5.51 7.25 -18.09
CA PHE A 82 -6.33 7.43 -19.27
C PHE A 82 -7.78 7.68 -18.89
N GLY A 83 -8.44 8.54 -19.64
CA GLY A 83 -9.84 8.86 -19.44
C GLY A 83 -10.09 10.29 -19.01
N LEU A 84 -11.34 10.68 -18.99
CA LEU A 84 -11.76 12.07 -18.75
C LEU A 84 -11.28 12.61 -17.39
N PRO A 85 -11.38 11.90 -16.27
CA PRO A 85 -10.91 12.44 -14.98
C PRO A 85 -9.41 12.76 -14.96
N ALA A 86 -8.60 11.97 -15.64
CA ALA A 86 -7.16 12.19 -15.70
C ALA A 86 -6.77 13.30 -16.68
N GLU A 87 -7.61 13.52 -17.70
CA GLU A 87 -7.34 14.50 -18.76
C GLU A 87 -7.86 15.89 -18.43
N ASN A 88 -8.70 16.02 -17.41
CA ASN A 88 -9.16 17.30 -16.93
C ASN A 88 -8.12 17.93 -15.99
#